data_8f92e38085f2f3173505962bf6e75a2f
#
_entry.id   8f92e38085f2f3173505962bf6e75a2f
#
_cell.length_a   1.000
_cell.length_b   1.000
_cell.length_c   1.000
_cell.angle_alpha   90.00
_cell.angle_beta   90.00
_cell.angle_gamma   90.00
#
_symmetry.space_group_name_H-M   'P 1'
#
loop_
_entity.id
_entity.type
_entity.pdbx_description
1 polymer ?
#
loop_
_entity_poly.entity_id
_entity_poly.type
_entity_poly.pdbx_seq_one_letter_code
_entity_poly.pdbx_strand_id
1 'polypeptide(L)'
;MLSPRPLPPIPADTARIARAAFPKGHAYLRAADELGEVFTDDTFAALFRRRGQPALAPWRLALATILQFAEGLSDRQAADAVRARLDWKYVLRLEPGDAGFDASVLCEFRGRLIAGDAEWLLCEALLAWCQARQLLKARGQQRTDSTHILAAVRALNRLEVVGETLRHALDSLAVAAPDWLRPLCRPEWQERYGRRIEDADLPKGQAAREAFAVQVGGDGHALLAALYAPDAPTWLRAIPAVETLRRVWVQQFQRTEGAIRWRTADDIPPAAVFIGSPYDADAHYARKSTTSWVGYKVHLTAACDDDAPQLITHVETTSAPVVDAAATPAIHRALQGRDLLPAIQLVDSGYLDAPNIVAGREEYGVELRGPARPDYQWQARAQNGFALDDFHLDWDRERATCPIGRTSISWRQRPDPAGRDLIWVKFSSKDCGPCSSRPACCRAQGRSPRRTLCLRPRIQFEAPRAARRRETTDGTGATYALRAGIEGTRARGIRRCRLRRTRYRGQPKVHLGHILTATGLNFLRLGEWYSGTPRRKPQRSPFARLLAEPVAA
;
A
#
# COMPACT_ATOMS: atom_id res chain seq x y z
N MET A 1 -24.92 22.41 -8.72
CA MET A 1 -24.24 23.68 -9.06
C MET A 1 -23.53 24.19 -7.80
N LEU A 2 -22.28 24.57 -7.90
CA LEU A 2 -21.56 25.26 -6.81
C LEU A 2 -21.56 26.76 -7.08
N SER A 3 -21.92 27.53 -6.04
CA SER A 3 -21.76 28.98 -6.01
C SER A 3 -20.87 29.28 -4.79
N PRO A 4 -19.55 29.49 -5.00
CA PRO A 4 -18.62 29.73 -3.90
C PRO A 4 -19.06 30.89 -3.02
N ARG A 5 -18.96 30.69 -1.71
CA ARG A 5 -19.29 31.70 -0.70
C ARG A 5 -18.13 31.82 0.31
N PRO A 6 -17.92 33.00 0.88
CA PRO A 6 -16.98 33.15 1.99
C PRO A 6 -17.34 32.20 3.14
N LEU A 7 -16.33 31.72 3.85
CA LEU A 7 -16.57 30.90 5.04
C LEU A 7 -17.36 31.71 6.09
N PRO A 8 -18.50 31.21 6.57
CA PRO A 8 -19.23 31.89 7.65
C PRO A 8 -18.41 31.82 8.95
N PRO A 9 -18.59 32.76 9.87
CA PRO A 9 -18.04 32.64 11.21
C PRO A 9 -18.64 31.44 11.95
N ILE A 10 -17.97 30.98 13.02
CA ILE A 10 -18.56 29.98 13.91
C ILE A 10 -19.76 30.62 14.60
N PRO A 11 -20.97 30.02 14.58
CA PRO A 11 -22.15 30.58 15.21
C PRO A 11 -21.91 30.83 16.70
N ALA A 12 -22.37 31.99 17.21
CA ALA A 12 -22.10 32.41 18.57
C ALA A 12 -22.57 31.42 19.64
N ASP A 13 -23.77 30.85 19.45
CA ASP A 13 -24.31 29.83 20.35
C ASP A 13 -23.50 28.54 20.31
N THR A 14 -23.11 28.08 19.14
CA THR A 14 -22.26 26.89 18.97
C THR A 14 -20.92 27.10 19.66
N ALA A 15 -20.31 28.27 19.47
CA ALA A 15 -19.03 28.63 20.13
C ALA A 15 -19.16 28.64 21.65
N ARG A 16 -20.19 29.30 22.17
CA ARG A 16 -20.46 29.39 23.60
C ARG A 16 -20.69 28.02 24.25
N ILE A 17 -21.58 27.22 23.64
CA ILE A 17 -21.96 25.90 24.17
C ILE A 17 -20.78 24.91 24.06
N ALA A 18 -20.09 24.86 22.93
CA ALA A 18 -18.95 23.93 22.74
C ALA A 18 -17.80 24.28 23.72
N ARG A 19 -17.45 25.54 23.89
CA ARG A 19 -16.40 25.94 24.85
C ARG A 19 -16.79 25.61 26.28
N ALA A 20 -18.07 25.79 26.66
CA ALA A 20 -18.56 25.41 27.97
C ALA A 20 -18.54 23.87 28.18
N ALA A 21 -18.87 23.09 27.16
CA ALA A 21 -18.81 21.61 27.19
C ALA A 21 -17.39 21.05 27.25
N PHE A 22 -16.40 21.80 26.74
CA PHE A 22 -14.99 21.38 26.71
C PHE A 22 -14.08 22.36 27.44
N PRO A 23 -14.24 22.57 28.77
CA PRO A 23 -13.52 23.61 29.52
C PRO A 23 -12.00 23.39 29.57
N LYS A 24 -11.53 22.13 29.39
CA LYS A 24 -10.11 21.77 29.29
C LYS A 24 -9.55 21.89 27.86
N GLY A 25 -10.36 22.37 26.92
CA GLY A 25 -10.05 22.39 25.50
C GLY A 25 -10.36 21.04 24.82
N HIS A 26 -10.44 21.07 23.51
CA HIS A 26 -10.66 19.89 22.66
C HIS A 26 -9.82 20.03 21.38
N ALA A 27 -9.17 18.94 20.96
CA ALA A 27 -8.27 18.96 19.81
C ALA A 27 -8.95 19.44 18.51
N TYR A 28 -10.22 19.11 18.31
CA TYR A 28 -10.96 19.55 17.12
C TYR A 28 -11.26 21.04 17.13
N LEU A 29 -11.63 21.61 18.29
CA LEU A 29 -11.88 23.02 18.43
C LEU A 29 -10.59 23.81 18.17
N ARG A 30 -9.49 23.37 18.77
CA ARG A 30 -8.18 23.99 18.55
C ARG A 30 -7.75 23.93 17.08
N ALA A 31 -7.89 22.74 16.46
CA ALA A 31 -7.58 22.60 15.05
C ALA A 31 -8.45 23.53 14.18
N ALA A 32 -9.74 23.67 14.47
CA ALA A 32 -10.64 24.54 13.72
C ALA A 32 -10.30 26.02 13.88
N ASP A 33 -9.94 26.45 15.11
CA ASP A 33 -9.54 27.83 15.39
C ASP A 33 -8.25 28.20 14.63
N GLU A 34 -7.27 27.30 14.57
CA GLU A 34 -5.97 27.53 13.94
C GLU A 34 -5.97 27.37 12.41
N LEU A 35 -6.68 26.36 11.90
CA LEU A 35 -6.72 26.06 10.46
C LEU A 35 -7.46 27.13 9.65
N GLY A 36 -8.42 27.83 10.25
CA GLY A 36 -9.11 28.95 9.61
C GLY A 36 -9.76 28.58 8.29
N GLU A 37 -9.19 29.03 7.17
CA GLU A 37 -9.71 28.91 5.81
C GLU A 37 -8.90 27.94 4.94
N VAL A 38 -8.36 26.85 5.50
CA VAL A 38 -7.60 25.84 4.72
C VAL A 38 -8.43 25.27 3.56
N PHE A 39 -9.75 25.13 3.78
CA PHE A 39 -10.69 24.66 2.75
C PHE A 39 -11.72 25.75 2.50
N THR A 40 -11.85 26.15 1.23
CA THR A 40 -12.88 27.07 0.74
C THR A 40 -13.68 26.38 -0.35
N ASP A 41 -14.83 26.94 -0.73
CA ASP A 41 -15.60 26.39 -1.85
C ASP A 41 -14.80 26.44 -3.17
N ASP A 42 -13.96 27.47 -3.35
CA ASP A 42 -13.12 27.61 -4.55
C ASP A 42 -12.12 26.46 -4.71
N THR A 43 -11.62 25.91 -3.60
CA THR A 43 -10.74 24.73 -3.60
C THR A 43 -11.36 23.55 -4.36
N PHE A 44 -12.67 23.45 -4.37
CA PHE A 44 -13.43 22.34 -4.96
C PHE A 44 -14.20 22.71 -6.22
N ALA A 45 -14.11 23.95 -6.71
CA ALA A 45 -14.96 24.45 -7.79
C ALA A 45 -14.91 23.57 -9.06
N ALA A 46 -13.73 23.03 -9.40
CA ALA A 46 -13.52 22.16 -10.55
C ALA A 46 -14.30 20.84 -10.49
N LEU A 47 -14.65 20.37 -9.28
CA LEU A 47 -15.37 19.11 -9.07
C LEU A 47 -16.89 19.23 -9.21
N PHE A 48 -17.41 20.43 -9.39
CA PHE A 48 -18.83 20.70 -9.43
C PHE A 48 -19.27 21.35 -10.73
N ARG A 49 -20.46 20.97 -11.17
CA ARG A 49 -21.06 21.59 -12.36
C ARG A 49 -21.48 23.04 -12.07
N ARG A 50 -21.38 23.90 -13.08
CA ARG A 50 -21.82 25.31 -13.01
C ARG A 50 -23.34 25.48 -13.00
N ARG A 51 -24.11 24.47 -13.44
CA ARG A 51 -25.59 24.51 -13.52
C ARG A 51 -26.19 23.28 -12.86
N GLY A 52 -27.39 23.38 -12.31
CA GLY A 52 -28.13 22.30 -11.66
C GLY A 52 -28.54 22.64 -10.23
N GLN A 53 -28.88 21.63 -9.44
CA GLN A 53 -29.25 21.82 -8.03
C GLN A 53 -28.07 22.40 -7.21
N PRO A 54 -28.35 23.30 -6.24
CA PRO A 54 -27.34 23.82 -5.34
C PRO A 54 -26.62 22.70 -4.59
N ALA A 55 -25.30 22.74 -4.59
CA ALA A 55 -24.46 21.82 -3.81
C ALA A 55 -24.39 22.28 -2.35
N LEU A 56 -24.26 21.34 -1.43
CA LEU A 56 -23.78 21.62 -0.09
C LEU A 56 -22.34 22.15 -0.19
N ALA A 57 -21.98 23.06 0.73
CA ALA A 57 -20.65 23.67 0.76
C ALA A 57 -19.54 22.58 0.81
N PRO A 58 -18.71 22.46 -0.24
CA PRO A 58 -17.71 21.39 -0.33
C PRO A 58 -16.66 21.45 0.77
N TRP A 59 -16.28 22.64 1.24
CA TRP A 59 -15.37 22.78 2.35
C TRP A 59 -15.89 22.09 3.63
N ARG A 60 -17.22 22.15 3.85
CA ARG A 60 -17.87 21.48 4.99
C ARG A 60 -17.84 19.97 4.83
N LEU A 61 -18.08 19.48 3.61
CA LEU A 61 -17.99 18.05 3.29
C LEU A 61 -16.56 17.54 3.43
N ALA A 62 -15.56 18.33 3.06
CA ALA A 62 -14.14 18.01 3.26
C ALA A 62 -13.81 17.83 4.75
N LEU A 63 -14.19 18.79 5.60
CA LEU A 63 -13.97 18.70 7.05
C LEU A 63 -14.76 17.55 7.67
N ALA A 64 -16.03 17.34 7.30
CA ALA A 64 -16.81 16.21 7.78
C ALA A 64 -16.17 14.86 7.39
N THR A 65 -15.63 14.77 6.17
CA THR A 65 -14.91 13.58 5.70
C THR A 65 -13.60 13.37 6.48
N ILE A 66 -12.84 14.42 6.76
CA ILE A 66 -11.62 14.35 7.58
C ILE A 66 -11.94 13.84 8.99
N LEU A 67 -12.97 14.38 9.63
CA LEU A 67 -13.42 13.94 10.97
C LEU A 67 -13.92 12.49 10.94
N GLN A 68 -14.67 12.12 9.90
CA GLN A 68 -15.14 10.75 9.68
C GLN A 68 -13.99 9.74 9.67
N PHE A 69 -12.94 10.03 8.89
CA PHE A 69 -11.79 9.13 8.79
C PHE A 69 -10.89 9.18 10.01
N ALA A 70 -10.78 10.31 10.70
CA ALA A 70 -10.08 10.45 11.98
C ALA A 70 -10.65 9.56 13.08
N GLU A 71 -11.95 9.25 13.00
CA GLU A 71 -12.66 8.40 13.98
C GLU A 71 -13.08 7.03 13.42
N GLY A 72 -12.83 6.76 12.14
CA GLY A 72 -13.18 5.48 11.51
C GLY A 72 -14.68 5.24 11.40
N LEU A 73 -15.51 6.29 11.32
CA LEU A 73 -16.97 6.21 11.26
C LEU A 73 -17.46 5.78 9.87
N SER A 74 -18.61 5.10 9.83
CA SER A 74 -19.37 4.92 8.59
C SER A 74 -20.03 6.23 8.15
N ASP A 75 -20.55 6.29 6.92
CA ASP A 75 -21.21 7.49 6.40
C ASP A 75 -22.43 7.86 7.26
N ARG A 76 -23.23 6.88 7.68
CA ARG A 76 -24.38 7.10 8.58
C ARG A 76 -23.94 7.64 9.93
N GLN A 77 -22.95 7.02 10.56
CA GLN A 77 -22.41 7.49 11.83
C GLN A 77 -21.82 8.90 11.72
N ALA A 78 -21.18 9.24 10.60
CA ALA A 78 -20.67 10.59 10.37
C ALA A 78 -21.81 11.61 10.20
N ALA A 79 -22.86 11.28 9.46
CA ALA A 79 -24.04 12.13 9.33
C ALA A 79 -24.75 12.33 10.69
N ASP A 80 -24.86 11.28 11.51
CA ASP A 80 -25.37 11.38 12.87
C ASP A 80 -24.47 12.24 13.77
N ALA A 81 -23.15 12.13 13.62
CA ALA A 81 -22.19 12.98 14.34
C ALA A 81 -22.32 14.47 13.97
N VAL A 82 -22.52 14.79 12.68
CA VAL A 82 -22.82 16.16 12.21
C VAL A 82 -24.06 16.71 12.89
N ARG A 83 -25.11 15.87 13.04
CA ARG A 83 -26.39 16.26 13.66
C ARG A 83 -26.28 16.46 15.16
N ALA A 84 -25.58 15.58 15.86
CA ALA A 84 -25.66 15.45 17.31
C ALA A 84 -24.46 16.00 18.09
N ARG A 85 -23.29 16.17 17.49
CA ARG A 85 -22.06 16.44 18.22
C ARG A 85 -21.66 17.92 18.18
N LEU A 86 -21.44 18.51 19.35
CA LEU A 86 -21.03 19.92 19.50
C LEU A 86 -19.63 20.19 18.91
N ASP A 87 -18.68 19.29 19.11
CA ASP A 87 -17.33 19.43 18.55
C ASP A 87 -17.34 19.41 17.02
N TRP A 88 -18.18 18.57 16.39
CA TRP A 88 -18.36 18.55 14.95
C TRP A 88 -19.09 19.80 14.45
N LYS A 89 -20.15 20.25 15.13
CA LYS A 89 -20.86 21.48 14.76
C LYS A 89 -19.94 22.69 14.81
N TYR A 90 -19.04 22.76 15.80
CA TYR A 90 -18.04 23.80 15.92
C TYR A 90 -17.10 23.84 14.69
N VAL A 91 -16.50 22.67 14.34
CA VAL A 91 -15.59 22.57 13.19
C VAL A 91 -16.29 22.88 11.87
N LEU A 92 -17.54 22.43 11.72
CA LEU A 92 -18.32 22.60 10.50
C LEU A 92 -19.07 23.93 10.43
N ARG A 93 -18.91 24.81 11.45
CA ARG A 93 -19.57 26.12 11.56
C ARG A 93 -21.09 26.01 11.39
N LEU A 94 -21.70 25.06 12.10
CA LEU A 94 -23.14 24.78 12.09
C LEU A 94 -23.81 25.30 13.36
N GLU A 95 -25.07 25.74 13.25
CA GLU A 95 -25.89 26.07 14.40
C GLU A 95 -26.15 24.81 15.26
N PRO A 96 -26.42 24.96 16.58
CA PRO A 96 -26.70 23.81 17.44
C PRO A 96 -27.90 22.97 16.96
N GLY A 97 -28.91 23.61 16.39
CA GLY A 97 -30.12 22.99 15.86
C GLY A 97 -30.04 22.51 14.40
N ASP A 98 -28.89 22.67 13.71
CA ASP A 98 -28.74 22.26 12.32
C ASP A 98 -28.94 20.74 12.16
N ALA A 99 -29.80 20.33 11.23
CA ALA A 99 -30.16 18.93 10.99
C ALA A 99 -29.06 18.11 10.25
N GLY A 100 -28.01 18.76 9.77
CA GLY A 100 -26.95 18.15 8.98
C GLY A 100 -27.39 17.80 7.56
N PHE A 101 -26.91 16.67 7.06
CA PHE A 101 -27.13 16.18 5.71
C PHE A 101 -27.29 14.65 5.67
N ASP A 102 -27.81 14.12 4.57
CA ASP A 102 -27.92 12.68 4.36
C ASP A 102 -26.54 12.03 4.15
N ALA A 103 -26.37 10.81 4.62
CA ALA A 103 -25.14 10.05 4.57
C ALA A 103 -24.61 9.82 3.12
N SER A 104 -25.53 9.74 2.13
CA SER A 104 -25.18 9.56 0.72
C SER A 104 -24.28 10.68 0.17
N VAL A 105 -24.44 11.90 0.69
CA VAL A 105 -23.67 13.07 0.28
C VAL A 105 -22.16 12.88 0.47
N LEU A 106 -21.76 12.20 1.56
CA LEU A 106 -20.33 11.88 1.80
C LEU A 106 -19.80 10.88 0.76
N CYS A 107 -20.62 9.90 0.39
CA CYS A 107 -20.27 8.95 -0.66
C CYS A 107 -20.11 9.64 -2.03
N GLU A 108 -21.06 10.51 -2.38
CA GLU A 108 -21.01 11.30 -3.62
C GLU A 108 -19.79 12.23 -3.66
N PHE A 109 -19.50 12.91 -2.55
CA PHE A 109 -18.33 13.79 -2.45
C PHE A 109 -17.03 13.03 -2.72
N ARG A 110 -16.83 11.87 -2.09
CA ARG A 110 -15.67 11.02 -2.36
C ARG A 110 -15.65 10.48 -3.80
N GLY A 111 -16.81 10.17 -4.36
CA GLY A 111 -16.94 9.81 -5.77
C GLY A 111 -16.48 10.92 -6.71
N ARG A 112 -16.78 12.20 -6.39
CA ARG A 112 -16.30 13.36 -7.16
C ARG A 112 -14.78 13.54 -7.06
N LEU A 113 -14.18 13.32 -5.88
CA LEU A 113 -12.72 13.35 -5.71
C LEU A 113 -12.03 12.34 -6.63
N ILE A 114 -12.53 11.09 -6.69
CA ILE A 114 -11.97 10.05 -7.58
C ILE A 114 -12.19 10.40 -9.06
N ALA A 115 -13.40 10.81 -9.43
CA ALA A 115 -13.74 11.10 -10.82
C ALA A 115 -13.03 12.35 -11.38
N GLY A 116 -12.53 13.20 -10.50
CA GLY A 116 -11.80 14.43 -10.85
C GLY A 116 -10.29 14.32 -10.62
N ASP A 117 -9.73 13.12 -10.40
CA ASP A 117 -8.31 12.87 -10.09
C ASP A 117 -7.80 13.76 -8.94
N ALA A 118 -8.66 13.98 -7.93
CA ALA A 118 -8.46 14.91 -6.83
C ALA A 118 -8.37 14.22 -5.46
N GLU A 119 -7.93 12.97 -5.41
CA GLU A 119 -7.85 12.16 -4.20
C GLU A 119 -6.94 12.79 -3.14
N TRP A 120 -5.91 13.49 -3.58
CA TRP A 120 -4.95 14.14 -2.71
C TRP A 120 -5.36 15.55 -2.26
N LEU A 121 -6.37 16.15 -2.87
CA LEU A 121 -6.75 17.56 -2.68
C LEU A 121 -6.85 17.98 -1.20
N LEU A 122 -7.51 17.17 -0.36
CA LEU A 122 -7.68 17.47 1.05
C LEU A 122 -6.35 17.40 1.82
N CYS A 123 -5.54 16.39 1.51
CA CYS A 123 -4.25 16.19 2.15
C CYS A 123 -3.25 17.27 1.73
N GLU A 124 -3.18 17.59 0.45
CA GLU A 124 -2.30 18.61 -0.11
C GLU A 124 -2.61 20.00 0.40
N ALA A 125 -3.88 20.39 0.45
CA ALA A 125 -4.27 21.68 1.02
C ALA A 125 -3.82 21.81 2.49
N LEU A 126 -3.99 20.73 3.29
CA LEU A 126 -3.54 20.73 4.68
C LEU A 126 -2.01 20.76 4.80
N LEU A 127 -1.29 20.00 3.98
CA LEU A 127 0.18 19.98 3.99
C LEU A 127 0.76 21.32 3.52
N ALA A 128 0.21 21.92 2.46
CA ALA A 128 0.62 23.24 1.97
C ALA A 128 0.40 24.32 3.04
N TRP A 129 -0.74 24.28 3.75
CA TRP A 129 -1.00 25.16 4.90
C TRP A 129 0.05 24.99 6.00
N CYS A 130 0.48 23.74 6.28
CA CYS A 130 1.53 23.45 7.25
C CYS A 130 2.91 23.91 6.78
N GLN A 131 3.24 23.75 5.49
CA GLN A 131 4.49 24.25 4.92
C GLN A 131 4.60 25.79 5.03
N ALA A 132 3.53 26.49 4.67
CA ALA A 132 3.47 27.97 4.77
C ALA A 132 3.70 28.49 6.21
N ARG A 133 3.43 27.64 7.22
CA ARG A 133 3.63 27.96 8.64
C ARG A 133 4.87 27.31 9.26
N GLN A 134 5.74 26.77 8.44
CA GLN A 134 7.00 26.12 8.86
C GLN A 134 6.79 24.94 9.83
N LEU A 135 5.59 24.34 9.83
CA LEU A 135 5.28 23.11 10.60
C LEU A 135 5.82 21.84 9.93
N LEU A 136 6.28 21.95 8.70
CA LEU A 136 7.02 20.93 7.96
C LEU A 136 8.36 21.54 7.53
N LYS A 137 9.45 20.90 7.93
CA LYS A 137 10.80 21.35 7.57
C LYS A 137 11.11 21.00 6.12
N ALA A 138 11.58 22.00 5.37
CA ALA A 138 12.19 21.75 4.06
C ALA A 138 13.41 20.84 4.26
N ARG A 139 13.47 19.73 3.51
CA ARG A 139 14.57 18.77 3.63
C ARG A 139 14.79 18.21 5.04
N GLY A 140 13.73 18.14 5.87
CA GLY A 140 13.77 17.57 7.22
C GLY A 140 13.96 16.04 7.20
N GLN A 141 13.76 15.41 8.35
CA GLN A 141 13.81 13.96 8.46
C GLN A 141 12.41 13.34 8.33
N GLN A 142 12.31 12.26 7.59
CA GLN A 142 11.07 11.48 7.47
C GLN A 142 11.33 10.00 7.71
N ARG A 143 10.28 9.28 8.02
CA ARG A 143 10.29 7.82 8.23
C ARG A 143 9.16 7.17 7.44
N THR A 144 9.44 5.99 6.86
CA THR A 144 8.46 5.24 6.08
C THR A 144 8.37 3.81 6.59
N ASP A 145 7.15 3.31 6.67
CA ASP A 145 6.86 1.91 6.97
C ASP A 145 5.56 1.46 6.34
N SER A 146 5.42 0.16 6.13
CA SER A 146 4.23 -0.47 5.56
C SER A 146 3.43 -1.27 6.58
N THR A 147 2.15 -1.43 6.29
CA THR A 147 1.32 -2.40 6.99
C THR A 147 0.32 -3.06 6.05
N HIS A 148 -0.03 -4.32 6.34
CA HIS A 148 -1.03 -5.05 5.59
C HIS A 148 -2.45 -4.54 5.86
N ILE A 149 -3.27 -4.55 4.82
CA ILE A 149 -4.67 -4.12 4.83
C ILE A 149 -5.52 -5.26 4.30
N LEU A 150 -6.50 -5.67 5.08
CA LEU A 150 -7.46 -6.67 4.69
C LEU A 150 -8.48 -6.07 3.73
N ALA A 151 -8.72 -6.73 2.61
CA ALA A 151 -9.76 -6.33 1.66
C ALA A 151 -11.18 -6.50 2.25
N ALA A 152 -12.14 -5.80 1.68
CA ALA A 152 -13.57 -5.90 2.03
C ALA A 152 -14.25 -7.08 1.32
N VAL A 153 -13.54 -8.19 1.15
CA VAL A 153 -14.02 -9.42 0.52
C VAL A 153 -13.72 -10.63 1.40
N ARG A 154 -14.52 -11.69 1.22
CA ARG A 154 -14.24 -13.00 1.80
C ARG A 154 -13.08 -13.65 1.06
N ALA A 155 -12.18 -14.33 1.75
CA ALA A 155 -11.22 -15.22 1.12
C ALA A 155 -11.98 -16.40 0.51
N LEU A 156 -11.70 -16.69 -0.75
CA LEU A 156 -12.31 -17.77 -1.52
C LEU A 156 -11.26 -18.81 -1.86
N ASN A 157 -11.62 -20.10 -1.81
CA ASN A 157 -10.81 -21.13 -2.45
C ASN A 157 -10.95 -21.06 -3.98
N ARG A 158 -10.08 -21.75 -4.73
CA ARG A 158 -10.06 -21.67 -6.19
C ARG A 158 -11.40 -22.05 -6.86
N LEU A 159 -12.09 -23.02 -6.30
CA LEU A 159 -13.38 -23.50 -6.85
C LEU A 159 -14.49 -22.48 -6.58
N GLU A 160 -14.51 -21.88 -5.37
CA GLU A 160 -15.39 -20.75 -5.09
C GLU A 160 -15.10 -19.56 -5.99
N VAL A 161 -13.81 -19.26 -6.27
CA VAL A 161 -13.44 -18.14 -7.16
C VAL A 161 -14.06 -18.29 -8.53
N VAL A 162 -13.94 -19.44 -9.17
CA VAL A 162 -14.49 -19.63 -10.53
C VAL A 162 -16.01 -19.58 -10.53
N GLY A 163 -16.67 -20.25 -9.57
CA GLY A 163 -18.12 -20.25 -9.47
C GLY A 163 -18.70 -18.87 -9.14
N GLU A 164 -18.15 -18.17 -8.13
CA GLU A 164 -18.58 -16.82 -7.77
C GLU A 164 -18.28 -15.79 -8.87
N THR A 165 -17.21 -15.99 -9.66
CA THR A 165 -16.91 -15.10 -10.80
C THR A 165 -17.99 -15.22 -11.87
N LEU A 166 -18.37 -16.45 -12.23
CA LEU A 166 -19.44 -16.67 -13.20
C LEU A 166 -20.78 -16.14 -12.67
N ARG A 167 -21.12 -16.45 -11.42
CA ARG A 167 -22.33 -15.92 -10.77
C ARG A 167 -22.37 -14.39 -10.80
N HIS A 168 -21.29 -13.72 -10.44
CA HIS A 168 -21.21 -12.25 -10.44
C HIS A 168 -21.38 -11.65 -11.83
N ALA A 169 -20.81 -12.30 -12.86
CA ALA A 169 -20.99 -11.88 -14.26
C ALA A 169 -22.45 -12.03 -14.71
N LEU A 170 -23.09 -13.17 -14.38
CA LEU A 170 -24.49 -13.43 -14.68
C LEU A 170 -25.41 -12.42 -13.96
N ASP A 171 -25.21 -12.16 -12.68
CA ASP A 171 -25.98 -11.15 -11.91
C ASP A 171 -25.85 -9.76 -12.56
N SER A 172 -24.63 -9.37 -12.95
CA SER A 172 -24.39 -8.07 -13.58
C SER A 172 -25.04 -7.94 -14.96
N LEU A 173 -25.00 -9.00 -15.74
CA LEU A 173 -25.68 -9.07 -17.06
C LEU A 173 -27.19 -9.11 -16.92
N ALA A 174 -27.72 -9.80 -15.91
CA ALA A 174 -29.16 -9.84 -15.64
C ALA A 174 -29.74 -8.47 -15.29
N VAL A 175 -28.93 -7.60 -14.67
CA VAL A 175 -29.32 -6.20 -14.40
C VAL A 175 -29.14 -5.31 -15.61
N ALA A 176 -28.03 -5.45 -16.35
CA ALA A 176 -27.66 -4.53 -17.43
C ALA A 176 -28.33 -4.87 -18.78
N ALA A 177 -28.54 -6.16 -19.06
CA ALA A 177 -29.05 -6.66 -20.36
C ALA A 177 -29.91 -7.93 -20.18
N PRO A 178 -31.03 -7.85 -19.46
CA PRO A 178 -31.86 -9.03 -19.14
C PRO A 178 -32.39 -9.74 -20.38
N ASP A 179 -32.81 -9.00 -21.39
CA ASP A 179 -33.39 -9.56 -22.62
C ASP A 179 -32.36 -10.27 -23.49
N TRP A 180 -31.10 -9.79 -23.50
CA TRP A 180 -30.00 -10.46 -24.17
C TRP A 180 -29.58 -11.75 -23.44
N LEU A 181 -29.59 -11.71 -22.09
CA LEU A 181 -29.14 -12.86 -21.29
C LEU A 181 -30.17 -13.99 -21.25
N ARG A 182 -31.47 -13.67 -21.19
CA ARG A 182 -32.57 -14.63 -20.99
C ARG A 182 -32.54 -15.86 -21.92
N PRO A 183 -32.38 -15.71 -23.27
CA PRO A 183 -32.35 -16.85 -24.16
C PRO A 183 -31.08 -17.72 -24.03
N LEU A 184 -30.03 -17.22 -23.36
CA LEU A 184 -28.78 -17.95 -23.12
C LEU A 184 -28.82 -18.76 -21.83
N CYS A 185 -29.71 -18.42 -20.91
CA CYS A 185 -29.81 -19.08 -19.61
C CYS A 185 -30.32 -20.50 -19.74
N ARG A 186 -29.59 -21.44 -19.14
CA ARG A 186 -29.98 -22.84 -19.01
C ARG A 186 -30.58 -23.09 -17.63
N PRO A 187 -31.57 -24.01 -17.47
CA PRO A 187 -32.15 -24.32 -16.14
C PRO A 187 -31.07 -24.66 -15.10
N GLU A 188 -30.04 -25.43 -15.49
CA GLU A 188 -28.96 -25.88 -14.62
C GLU A 188 -28.10 -24.70 -14.13
N TRP A 189 -28.07 -23.57 -14.87
CA TRP A 189 -27.37 -22.36 -14.42
C TRP A 189 -28.07 -21.69 -13.25
N GLN A 190 -29.41 -21.73 -13.22
CA GLN A 190 -30.17 -21.21 -12.10
C GLN A 190 -29.90 -22.02 -10.82
N GLU A 191 -29.83 -23.34 -10.93
CA GLU A 191 -29.50 -24.21 -9.78
C GLU A 191 -28.08 -23.93 -9.26
N ARG A 192 -27.09 -23.83 -10.16
CA ARG A 192 -25.68 -23.64 -9.78
C ARG A 192 -25.33 -22.23 -9.36
N TYR A 193 -25.88 -21.22 -10.03
CA TYR A 193 -25.44 -19.81 -9.87
C TYR A 193 -26.52 -18.89 -9.33
N GLY A 194 -27.73 -19.35 -9.09
CA GLY A 194 -28.83 -18.55 -8.54
C GLY A 194 -28.62 -18.10 -7.09
N ARG A 195 -27.71 -18.74 -6.37
CA ARG A 195 -27.30 -18.38 -5.01
C ARG A 195 -25.78 -18.30 -4.87
N ARG A 196 -25.32 -17.73 -3.75
CA ARG A 196 -23.87 -17.67 -3.46
C ARG A 196 -23.29 -19.07 -3.33
N ILE A 197 -22.10 -19.26 -3.92
CA ILE A 197 -21.34 -20.50 -3.82
C ILE A 197 -20.48 -20.45 -2.57
N GLU A 198 -20.65 -21.43 -1.69
CA GLU A 198 -19.91 -21.56 -0.44
C GLU A 198 -19.20 -22.94 -0.41
N ASP A 199 -18.07 -23.05 0.32
CA ASP A 199 -17.27 -24.30 0.36
C ASP A 199 -18.10 -25.48 0.90
N ALA A 200 -19.07 -25.22 1.76
CA ALA A 200 -19.99 -26.26 2.29
C ALA A 200 -20.86 -26.90 1.21
N ASP A 201 -21.20 -26.15 0.16
CA ASP A 201 -22.06 -26.58 -0.95
C ASP A 201 -21.25 -27.24 -2.09
N LEU A 202 -19.92 -27.21 -2.02
CA LEU A 202 -19.05 -27.75 -3.06
C LEU A 202 -18.91 -29.27 -2.94
N PRO A 203 -18.70 -29.98 -4.08
CA PRO A 203 -18.46 -31.40 -4.08
C PRO A 203 -17.30 -31.81 -3.16
N LYS A 204 -17.45 -32.96 -2.50
CA LYS A 204 -16.40 -33.56 -1.67
C LYS A 204 -15.52 -34.49 -2.51
N GLY A 205 -14.22 -34.49 -2.25
CA GLY A 205 -13.24 -35.28 -2.98
C GLY A 205 -12.68 -34.60 -4.24
N GLN A 206 -11.43 -34.91 -4.56
CA GLN A 206 -10.68 -34.20 -5.60
C GLN A 206 -11.30 -34.38 -7.00
N ALA A 207 -11.63 -35.61 -7.40
CA ALA A 207 -12.20 -35.89 -8.72
C ALA A 207 -13.53 -35.19 -8.95
N ALA A 208 -14.43 -35.18 -7.94
CA ALA A 208 -15.71 -34.47 -8.03
C ALA A 208 -15.53 -32.94 -8.09
N ARG A 209 -14.55 -32.39 -7.38
CA ARG A 209 -14.21 -30.94 -7.44
C ARG A 209 -13.63 -30.56 -8.80
N GLU A 210 -12.78 -31.41 -9.39
CA GLU A 210 -12.24 -31.20 -10.73
C GLU A 210 -13.34 -31.26 -11.80
N ALA A 211 -14.23 -32.26 -11.73
CA ALA A 211 -15.39 -32.37 -12.61
C ALA A 211 -16.29 -31.12 -12.53
N PHE A 212 -16.59 -30.65 -11.32
CA PHE A 212 -17.37 -29.44 -11.11
C PHE A 212 -16.64 -28.20 -11.66
N ALA A 213 -15.32 -28.09 -11.47
CA ALA A 213 -14.53 -26.99 -12.04
C ALA A 213 -14.59 -26.97 -13.57
N VAL A 214 -14.46 -28.15 -14.22
CA VAL A 214 -14.56 -28.27 -15.68
C VAL A 214 -15.97 -27.88 -16.16
N GLN A 215 -17.02 -28.29 -15.45
CA GLN A 215 -18.39 -27.90 -15.77
C GLN A 215 -18.59 -26.38 -15.70
N VAL A 216 -18.17 -25.74 -14.59
CA VAL A 216 -18.18 -24.27 -14.44
C VAL A 216 -17.34 -23.60 -15.53
N GLY A 217 -16.19 -24.20 -15.85
CA GLY A 217 -15.31 -23.76 -16.93
C GLY A 217 -16.01 -23.75 -18.29
N GLY A 218 -16.79 -24.79 -18.57
CA GLY A 218 -17.61 -24.92 -19.78
C GLY A 218 -18.73 -23.88 -19.86
N ASP A 219 -19.45 -23.68 -18.77
CA ASP A 219 -20.54 -22.71 -18.68
C ASP A 219 -20.03 -21.27 -18.91
N GLY A 220 -18.95 -20.89 -18.26
CA GLY A 220 -18.37 -19.54 -18.45
C GLY A 220 -17.72 -19.36 -19.81
N HIS A 221 -17.17 -20.44 -20.42
CA HIS A 221 -16.69 -20.37 -21.79
C HIS A 221 -17.85 -20.17 -22.78
N ALA A 222 -18.98 -20.83 -22.58
CA ALA A 222 -20.19 -20.62 -23.38
C ALA A 222 -20.70 -19.19 -23.28
N LEU A 223 -20.75 -18.62 -22.07
CA LEU A 223 -21.10 -17.22 -21.85
C LEU A 223 -20.12 -16.26 -22.54
N LEU A 224 -18.82 -16.49 -22.39
CA LEU A 224 -17.80 -15.67 -23.07
C LEU A 224 -17.91 -15.79 -24.59
N ALA A 225 -18.15 -16.98 -25.15
CA ALA A 225 -18.36 -17.16 -26.58
C ALA A 225 -19.57 -16.35 -27.10
N ALA A 226 -20.68 -16.34 -26.37
CA ALA A 226 -21.85 -15.53 -26.67
C ALA A 226 -21.56 -14.02 -26.59
N LEU A 227 -20.82 -13.56 -25.56
CA LEU A 227 -20.42 -12.16 -25.42
C LEU A 227 -19.50 -11.67 -26.52
N TYR A 228 -18.70 -12.54 -27.11
CA TYR A 228 -17.77 -12.23 -28.19
C TYR A 228 -18.30 -12.63 -29.59
N ALA A 229 -19.54 -13.10 -29.69
CA ALA A 229 -20.18 -13.32 -30.97
C ALA A 229 -20.36 -12.01 -31.78
N PRO A 230 -20.36 -12.08 -33.12
CA PRO A 230 -20.44 -10.88 -33.97
C PRO A 230 -21.71 -10.05 -33.77
N ASP A 231 -22.81 -10.69 -33.40
CA ASP A 231 -24.13 -10.11 -33.15
C ASP A 231 -24.34 -9.59 -31.72
N ALA A 232 -23.40 -9.89 -30.80
CA ALA A 232 -23.49 -9.43 -29.42
C ALA A 232 -23.17 -7.94 -29.28
N PRO A 233 -23.95 -7.18 -28.47
CA PRO A 233 -23.67 -5.78 -28.20
C PRO A 233 -22.28 -5.59 -27.59
N THR A 234 -21.43 -4.81 -28.24
CA THR A 234 -20.01 -4.65 -27.85
C THR A 234 -19.81 -4.07 -26.45
N TRP A 235 -20.74 -3.24 -25.98
CA TRP A 235 -20.68 -2.61 -24.67
C TRP A 235 -20.79 -3.63 -23.51
N LEU A 236 -21.38 -4.81 -23.74
CA LEU A 236 -21.45 -5.88 -22.73
C LEU A 236 -20.06 -6.30 -22.25
N ARG A 237 -19.06 -6.25 -23.14
CA ARG A 237 -17.68 -6.60 -22.84
C ARG A 237 -17.01 -5.61 -21.89
N ALA A 238 -17.51 -4.36 -21.84
CA ALA A 238 -17.01 -3.30 -20.95
C ALA A 238 -17.58 -3.38 -19.53
N ILE A 239 -18.53 -4.27 -19.26
CA ILE A 239 -19.06 -4.49 -17.91
C ILE A 239 -17.92 -5.05 -17.04
N PRO A 240 -17.59 -4.42 -15.89
CA PRO A 240 -16.43 -4.82 -15.05
C PRO A 240 -16.46 -6.29 -14.62
N ALA A 241 -17.64 -6.84 -14.34
CA ALA A 241 -17.81 -8.24 -13.96
C ALA A 241 -17.51 -9.20 -15.14
N VAL A 242 -17.84 -8.81 -16.38
CA VAL A 242 -17.51 -9.56 -17.60
C VAL A 242 -16.01 -9.56 -17.87
N GLU A 243 -15.36 -8.41 -17.72
CA GLU A 243 -13.90 -8.33 -17.86
C GLU A 243 -13.19 -9.16 -16.77
N THR A 244 -13.71 -9.14 -15.53
CA THR A 244 -13.20 -10.00 -14.46
C THR A 244 -13.40 -11.48 -14.79
N LEU A 245 -14.56 -11.87 -15.33
CA LEU A 245 -14.81 -13.24 -15.81
C LEU A 245 -13.76 -13.64 -16.84
N ARG A 246 -13.53 -12.83 -17.86
CA ARG A 246 -12.54 -13.10 -18.91
C ARG A 246 -11.14 -13.32 -18.33
N ARG A 247 -10.70 -12.45 -17.42
CA ARG A 247 -9.38 -12.53 -16.77
C ARG A 247 -9.25 -13.78 -15.91
N VAL A 248 -10.26 -14.11 -15.12
CA VAL A 248 -10.26 -15.31 -14.25
C VAL A 248 -10.25 -16.57 -15.11
N TRP A 249 -11.01 -16.61 -16.22
CA TRP A 249 -11.02 -17.79 -17.11
C TRP A 249 -9.66 -18.08 -17.74
N VAL A 250 -8.95 -17.05 -18.20
CA VAL A 250 -7.58 -17.19 -18.70
C VAL A 250 -6.64 -17.73 -17.62
N GLN A 251 -6.83 -17.33 -16.36
CA GLN A 251 -5.99 -17.76 -15.24
C GLN A 251 -6.28 -19.19 -14.77
N GLN A 252 -7.52 -19.64 -14.88
CA GLN A 252 -7.98 -20.90 -14.27
C GLN A 252 -8.16 -22.04 -15.28
N PHE A 253 -8.38 -21.73 -16.54
CA PHE A 253 -8.70 -22.71 -17.55
C PHE A 253 -7.77 -22.61 -18.76
N GLN A 254 -7.61 -23.72 -19.45
CA GLN A 254 -6.98 -23.80 -20.76
C GLN A 254 -7.83 -24.66 -21.70
N ARG A 255 -7.75 -24.39 -23.00
CA ARG A 255 -8.39 -25.19 -24.01
C ARG A 255 -7.34 -26.03 -24.71
N THR A 256 -7.50 -27.37 -24.70
CA THR A 256 -6.61 -28.33 -25.34
C THR A 256 -7.47 -29.27 -26.17
N GLU A 257 -7.19 -29.36 -27.45
CA GLU A 257 -7.92 -30.25 -28.39
C GLU A 257 -9.44 -30.06 -28.34
N GLY A 258 -9.90 -28.83 -28.17
CA GLY A 258 -11.33 -28.51 -28.08
C GLY A 258 -11.95 -28.68 -26.69
N ALA A 259 -11.30 -29.38 -25.77
CA ALA A 259 -11.78 -29.58 -24.39
C ALA A 259 -11.28 -28.50 -23.43
N ILE A 260 -12.10 -28.17 -22.46
CA ILE A 260 -11.73 -27.24 -21.37
C ILE A 260 -11.09 -28.07 -20.25
N ARG A 261 -9.92 -27.64 -19.81
CA ARG A 261 -9.21 -28.23 -18.68
C ARG A 261 -8.99 -27.18 -17.58
N TRP A 262 -9.23 -27.56 -16.33
CA TRP A 262 -8.87 -26.76 -15.19
C TRP A 262 -7.36 -26.83 -14.96
N ARG A 263 -6.69 -25.68 -14.88
CA ARG A 263 -5.24 -25.62 -14.67
C ARG A 263 -4.84 -26.23 -13.33
N THR A 264 -3.70 -26.90 -13.31
CA THR A 264 -3.13 -27.42 -12.05
C THR A 264 -2.64 -26.28 -11.15
N ALA A 265 -2.33 -26.58 -9.89
CA ALA A 265 -1.81 -25.58 -8.96
C ALA A 265 -0.48 -24.96 -9.40
N ASP A 266 0.33 -25.72 -10.14
CA ASP A 266 1.66 -25.29 -10.65
C ASP A 266 1.55 -24.49 -11.96
N ASP A 267 0.40 -24.49 -12.61
CA ASP A 267 0.14 -23.83 -13.90
C ASP A 267 -0.72 -22.54 -13.76
N ILE A 268 -0.98 -22.10 -12.54
CA ILE A 268 -1.67 -20.84 -12.29
C ILE A 268 -0.66 -19.67 -12.18
N PRO A 269 -1.08 -18.44 -12.52
CA PRO A 269 -0.20 -17.29 -12.42
C PRO A 269 0.22 -17.01 -10.96
N PRO A 270 1.36 -16.31 -10.76
CA PRO A 270 1.82 -15.92 -9.43
C PRO A 270 0.81 -15.04 -8.69
N ALA A 271 0.85 -15.08 -7.35
CA ALA A 271 -0.06 -14.33 -6.48
C ALA A 271 -0.14 -12.83 -6.80
N ALA A 272 0.90 -12.26 -7.39
CA ALA A 272 0.92 -10.84 -7.78
C ALA A 272 -0.10 -10.47 -8.86
N VAL A 273 -0.54 -11.42 -9.67
CA VAL A 273 -1.52 -11.20 -10.75
C VAL A 273 -2.76 -12.09 -10.63
N PHE A 274 -2.73 -13.06 -9.70
CA PHE A 274 -3.84 -13.99 -9.47
C PHE A 274 -5.03 -13.29 -8.84
N ILE A 275 -6.21 -13.37 -9.47
CA ILE A 275 -7.45 -12.79 -8.95
C ILE A 275 -8.06 -13.76 -7.94
N GLY A 276 -8.08 -13.36 -6.68
CA GLY A 276 -8.59 -14.16 -5.56
C GLY A 276 -10.05 -13.91 -5.22
N SER A 277 -10.69 -12.89 -5.83
CA SER A 277 -12.11 -12.59 -5.63
C SER A 277 -12.65 -11.79 -6.81
N PRO A 278 -13.82 -12.13 -7.36
CA PRO A 278 -14.44 -11.33 -8.42
C PRO A 278 -14.96 -9.98 -7.94
N TYR A 279 -15.14 -9.81 -6.64
CA TYR A 279 -15.65 -8.58 -6.03
C TYR A 279 -14.59 -7.51 -5.79
N ASP A 280 -13.31 -7.89 -5.83
CA ASP A 280 -12.16 -6.99 -5.74
C ASP A 280 -10.96 -7.63 -6.44
N ALA A 281 -10.86 -7.40 -7.74
CA ALA A 281 -9.82 -8.00 -8.59
C ALA A 281 -8.41 -7.46 -8.31
N ASP A 282 -8.30 -6.33 -7.60
CA ASP A 282 -7.03 -5.70 -7.22
C ASP A 282 -6.50 -6.22 -5.87
N ALA A 283 -7.37 -6.91 -5.10
CA ALA A 283 -6.99 -7.50 -3.82
C ALA A 283 -6.30 -8.86 -4.04
N HIS A 284 -5.00 -8.92 -3.76
CA HIS A 284 -4.21 -10.12 -3.95
C HIS A 284 -3.81 -10.78 -2.63
N TYR A 285 -3.48 -12.08 -2.71
CA TYR A 285 -2.97 -12.84 -1.59
C TYR A 285 -1.50 -12.53 -1.34
N ALA A 286 -1.13 -12.36 -0.07
CA ALA A 286 0.26 -12.30 0.37
C ALA A 286 0.46 -13.01 1.69
N ARG A 287 1.72 -13.37 1.96
CA ARG A 287 2.17 -13.95 3.22
C ARG A 287 3.44 -13.26 3.69
N LYS A 288 3.48 -12.88 4.97
CA LYS A 288 4.69 -12.37 5.62
C LYS A 288 4.85 -13.12 6.95
N SER A 289 5.90 -13.92 7.07
CA SER A 289 6.11 -14.83 8.20
C SER A 289 4.89 -15.74 8.43
N THR A 290 4.25 -15.65 9.58
CA THR A 290 3.05 -16.44 9.95
C THR A 290 1.73 -15.80 9.53
N THR A 291 1.75 -14.53 9.09
CA THR A 291 0.54 -13.79 8.70
C THR A 291 0.28 -13.91 7.20
N SER A 292 -0.91 -14.37 6.83
CA SER A 292 -1.41 -14.35 5.46
C SER A 292 -2.67 -13.50 5.36
N TRP A 293 -2.85 -12.81 4.23
CA TRP A 293 -4.03 -11.98 4.00
C TRP A 293 -4.32 -11.84 2.50
N VAL A 294 -5.56 -11.47 2.20
CA VAL A 294 -5.97 -11.00 0.88
C VAL A 294 -6.26 -9.50 0.97
N GLY A 295 -5.66 -8.71 0.12
CA GLY A 295 -5.86 -7.26 0.11
C GLY A 295 -4.67 -6.46 -0.40
N TYR A 296 -4.26 -5.48 0.41
CA TYR A 296 -3.33 -4.42 0.03
C TYR A 296 -2.23 -4.23 1.08
N LYS A 297 -1.28 -3.35 0.77
CA LYS A 297 -0.41 -2.69 1.75
C LYS A 297 -0.62 -1.18 1.67
N VAL A 298 -0.51 -0.52 2.81
CA VAL A 298 -0.35 0.92 2.88
C VAL A 298 1.04 1.25 3.41
N HIS A 299 1.75 2.10 2.69
CA HIS A 299 3.03 2.68 3.09
C HIS A 299 2.74 4.11 3.58
N LEU A 300 3.13 4.41 4.79
CA LEU A 300 2.98 5.73 5.39
C LEU A 300 4.36 6.37 5.53
N THR A 301 4.51 7.58 4.98
CA THR A 301 5.68 8.41 5.19
C THR A 301 5.29 9.57 6.10
N ALA A 302 6.04 9.80 7.17
CA ALA A 302 5.75 10.85 8.14
C ALA A 302 7.02 11.60 8.55
N ALA A 303 6.92 12.91 8.72
CA ALA A 303 7.97 13.72 9.33
C ALA A 303 8.31 13.19 10.73
N CYS A 304 9.56 13.32 11.14
CA CYS A 304 10.02 12.85 12.44
C CYS A 304 10.95 13.84 13.16
N ASP A 305 10.95 15.08 12.74
CA ASP A 305 11.62 16.18 13.46
C ASP A 305 10.98 16.40 14.83
N ASP A 306 11.80 16.67 15.86
CA ASP A 306 11.31 16.73 17.24
C ASP A 306 10.57 18.03 17.58
N ASP A 307 10.91 19.11 16.91
CA ASP A 307 10.41 20.46 17.09
C ASP A 307 9.26 20.85 16.15
N ALA A 308 8.66 19.86 15.48
CA ALA A 308 7.54 20.05 14.56
C ALA A 308 6.48 18.94 14.75
N PRO A 309 5.22 19.16 14.37
CA PRO A 309 4.23 18.09 14.36
C PRO A 309 4.66 17.00 13.38
N GLN A 310 4.62 15.74 13.82
CA GLN A 310 5.06 14.60 13.02
C GLN A 310 3.99 14.19 12.01
N LEU A 311 3.74 15.04 11.01
CA LEU A 311 2.68 14.86 10.03
C LEU A 311 3.00 13.75 9.03
N ILE A 312 1.97 13.06 8.55
CA ILE A 312 2.07 12.12 7.44
C ILE A 312 2.16 12.95 6.16
N THR A 313 3.27 12.82 5.46
CA THR A 313 3.60 13.60 4.25
C THR A 313 3.25 12.85 2.97
N HIS A 314 3.19 11.51 3.02
CA HIS A 314 2.80 10.70 1.88
C HIS A 314 2.16 9.39 2.29
N VAL A 315 1.28 8.91 1.42
CA VAL A 315 0.60 7.62 1.50
C VAL A 315 0.73 6.93 0.15
N GLU A 316 1.28 5.72 0.14
CA GLU A 316 1.29 4.87 -1.04
C GLU A 316 0.47 3.61 -0.77
N THR A 317 -0.34 3.18 -1.74
CA THR A 317 -1.13 1.95 -1.65
C THR A 317 -0.68 0.98 -2.71
N THR A 318 -0.22 -0.18 -2.31
CA THR A 318 0.19 -1.24 -3.23
C THR A 318 -0.65 -2.49 -3.04
N SER A 319 -0.71 -3.32 -4.08
CA SER A 319 -1.21 -4.68 -3.95
C SER A 319 -0.37 -5.47 -2.92
N ALA A 320 -1.00 -6.39 -2.19
CA ALA A 320 -0.38 -7.09 -1.07
C ALA A 320 0.96 -7.79 -1.37
N PRO A 321 1.19 -8.47 -2.52
CA PRO A 321 2.44 -9.14 -2.82
C PRO A 321 3.59 -8.22 -3.25
N VAL A 322 3.33 -6.94 -3.56
CA VAL A 322 4.37 -5.99 -3.95
C VAL A 322 5.38 -5.82 -2.82
N VAL A 323 6.67 -5.97 -3.11
CA VAL A 323 7.74 -5.79 -2.11
C VAL A 323 7.92 -4.31 -1.75
N ASP A 324 8.28 -4.04 -0.50
CA ASP A 324 8.33 -2.66 0.00
C ASP A 324 9.34 -1.78 -0.76
N ALA A 325 10.46 -2.36 -1.23
CA ALA A 325 11.44 -1.66 -2.06
C ALA A 325 10.85 -1.12 -3.39
N ALA A 326 9.86 -1.81 -3.96
CA ALA A 326 9.23 -1.39 -5.21
C ALA A 326 8.35 -0.13 -5.04
N ALA A 327 7.95 0.21 -3.81
CA ALA A 327 7.19 1.43 -3.53
C ALA A 327 8.09 2.68 -3.42
N THR A 328 9.39 2.52 -3.14
CA THR A 328 10.31 3.65 -2.88
C THR A 328 10.35 4.67 -4.03
N PRO A 329 10.49 4.27 -5.32
CA PRO A 329 10.52 5.24 -6.42
C PRO A 329 9.23 6.07 -6.55
N ALA A 330 8.06 5.44 -6.33
CA ALA A 330 6.77 6.13 -6.35
C ALA A 330 6.66 7.15 -5.19
N ILE A 331 7.09 6.75 -3.98
CA ILE A 331 7.12 7.60 -2.80
C ILE A 331 8.03 8.84 -3.04
N HIS A 332 9.25 8.65 -3.54
CA HIS A 332 10.17 9.76 -3.81
C HIS A 332 9.62 10.71 -4.88
N ARG A 333 9.10 10.19 -5.98
CA ARG A 333 8.51 11.00 -7.05
C ARG A 333 7.33 11.83 -6.53
N ALA A 334 6.46 11.24 -5.74
CA ALA A 334 5.30 11.92 -5.16
C ALA A 334 5.70 13.00 -4.14
N LEU A 335 6.72 12.74 -3.31
CA LEU A 335 7.27 13.73 -2.38
C LEU A 335 7.95 14.87 -3.13
N GLN A 336 8.66 14.58 -4.22
CA GLN A 336 9.27 15.59 -5.09
C GLN A 336 8.21 16.53 -5.71
N GLY A 337 7.14 15.96 -6.24
CA GLY A 337 6.06 16.76 -6.84
C GLY A 337 5.32 17.68 -5.87
N ARG A 338 5.53 17.51 -4.55
CA ARG A 338 4.95 18.32 -3.47
C ARG A 338 5.97 19.16 -2.70
N ASP A 339 7.22 19.20 -3.14
CA ASP A 339 8.33 19.86 -2.42
C ASP A 339 8.49 19.36 -0.96
N LEU A 340 8.26 18.06 -0.75
CA LEU A 340 8.32 17.40 0.57
C LEU A 340 9.45 16.38 0.69
N LEU A 341 10.41 16.35 -0.24
CA LEU A 341 11.55 15.44 -0.15
C LEU A 341 12.37 15.69 1.12
N PRO A 342 12.62 14.65 1.94
CA PRO A 342 13.52 14.77 3.10
C PRO A 342 15.00 14.79 2.69
N ALA A 343 15.88 15.24 3.56
CA ALA A 343 17.30 14.97 3.44
C ALA A 343 17.60 13.52 3.87
N ILE A 344 16.93 13.03 4.91
CA ILE A 344 17.10 11.67 5.45
C ILE A 344 15.74 11.00 5.51
N GLN A 345 15.65 9.80 4.95
CA GLN A 345 14.47 8.94 5.08
C GLN A 345 14.82 7.65 5.81
N LEU A 346 14.20 7.45 6.97
CA LEU A 346 14.37 6.27 7.81
C LEU A 346 13.40 5.17 7.36
N VAL A 347 13.93 3.99 7.03
CA VAL A 347 13.16 2.87 6.48
C VAL A 347 13.57 1.54 7.12
N ASP A 348 12.76 0.50 6.99
CA ASP A 348 13.22 -0.85 7.32
C ASP A 348 14.03 -1.47 6.19
N SER A 349 14.62 -2.64 6.45
CA SER A 349 15.42 -3.37 5.45
C SER A 349 14.63 -3.77 4.20
N GLY A 350 13.29 -3.77 4.28
CA GLY A 350 12.40 -4.10 3.16
C GLY A 350 12.44 -3.08 2.03
N TYR A 351 12.71 -1.81 2.36
CA TYR A 351 12.82 -0.70 1.39
C TYR A 351 14.23 -0.54 0.82
N LEU A 352 15.25 -1.08 1.53
CA LEU A 352 16.63 -0.90 1.15
C LEU A 352 17.07 -1.93 0.12
N ASP A 353 17.32 -1.47 -1.09
CA ASP A 353 18.09 -2.20 -2.09
C ASP A 353 19.10 -1.25 -2.77
N ALA A 354 20.04 -1.83 -3.50
CA ALA A 354 21.10 -1.03 -4.11
C ALA A 354 20.58 0.02 -5.10
N PRO A 355 19.61 -0.28 -6.00
CA PRO A 355 19.03 0.72 -6.88
C PRO A 355 18.40 1.89 -6.13
N ASN A 356 17.59 1.62 -5.08
CA ASN A 356 16.91 2.67 -4.32
C ASN A 356 17.89 3.55 -3.53
N ILE A 357 18.96 2.97 -2.97
CA ILE A 357 20.01 3.75 -2.27
C ILE A 357 20.69 4.71 -3.24
N VAL A 358 21.02 4.24 -4.45
CA VAL A 358 21.68 5.06 -5.48
C VAL A 358 20.73 6.13 -6.00
N ALA A 359 19.54 5.75 -6.48
CA ALA A 359 18.56 6.69 -7.02
C ALA A 359 18.11 7.71 -5.97
N GLY A 360 17.87 7.27 -4.72
CA GLY A 360 17.54 8.18 -3.62
C GLY A 360 18.56 9.30 -3.49
N ARG A 361 19.84 8.97 -3.53
CA ARG A 361 20.93 9.93 -3.40
C ARG A 361 21.14 10.78 -4.66
N GLU A 362 21.20 10.17 -5.83
CA GLU A 362 21.61 10.84 -7.08
C GLU A 362 20.47 11.61 -7.74
N GLU A 363 19.24 11.06 -7.74
CA GLU A 363 18.10 11.67 -8.42
C GLU A 363 17.31 12.60 -7.49
N TYR A 364 17.19 12.24 -6.20
CA TYR A 364 16.32 12.95 -5.25
C TYR A 364 17.09 13.67 -4.13
N GLY A 365 18.40 13.43 -4.00
CA GLY A 365 19.20 13.95 -2.91
C GLY A 365 18.73 13.45 -1.53
N VAL A 366 18.12 12.28 -1.47
CA VAL A 366 17.59 11.65 -0.25
C VAL A 366 18.54 10.56 0.23
N GLU A 367 18.99 10.66 1.47
CA GLU A 367 19.74 9.59 2.11
C GLU A 367 18.79 8.58 2.74
N LEU A 368 18.70 7.38 2.15
CA LEU A 368 17.96 6.26 2.75
C LEU A 368 18.79 5.65 3.88
N ARG A 369 18.24 5.64 5.10
CA ARG A 369 18.85 5.03 6.30
C ARG A 369 17.97 3.94 6.87
N GLY A 370 18.56 2.79 7.13
CA GLY A 370 17.91 1.63 7.74
C GLY A 370 18.84 0.44 7.81
N PRO A 371 18.46 -0.65 8.48
CA PRO A 371 19.30 -1.83 8.62
C PRO A 371 19.57 -2.44 7.25
N ALA A 372 20.82 -2.41 6.84
CA ALA A 372 21.24 -2.99 5.57
C ALA A 372 21.09 -4.51 5.64
N ARG A 373 20.56 -5.09 4.57
CA ARG A 373 20.40 -6.55 4.50
C ARG A 373 21.76 -7.25 4.65
N PRO A 374 21.89 -8.24 5.53
CA PRO A 374 23.11 -9.03 5.62
C PRO A 374 23.36 -9.80 4.32
N ASP A 375 24.59 -10.19 4.10
CA ASP A 375 24.91 -11.13 3.02
C ASP A 375 24.38 -12.52 3.40
N TYR A 376 23.41 -13.00 2.63
CA TYR A 376 22.77 -14.31 2.85
C TYR A 376 23.48 -15.46 2.15
N GLN A 377 24.56 -15.20 1.43
CA GLN A 377 25.32 -16.25 0.78
C GLN A 377 25.91 -17.19 1.84
N TRP A 378 25.99 -18.48 1.50
CA TRP A 378 26.47 -19.47 2.46
C TRP A 378 27.90 -19.20 2.92
N GLN A 379 28.74 -18.58 2.07
CA GLN A 379 30.09 -18.19 2.41
C GLN A 379 30.13 -17.15 3.54
N ALA A 380 29.26 -16.16 3.47
CA ALA A 380 29.17 -15.15 4.53
C ALA A 380 28.61 -15.70 5.86
N ARG A 381 27.85 -16.80 5.80
CA ARG A 381 27.31 -17.47 6.98
C ARG A 381 28.25 -18.50 7.59
N ALA A 382 29.19 -19.02 6.81
CA ALA A 382 30.17 -19.96 7.27
C ALA A 382 31.33 -19.23 7.97
N GLN A 383 31.77 -19.71 9.14
CA GLN A 383 32.83 -19.05 9.91
C GLN A 383 34.16 -18.94 9.13
N ASN A 384 34.40 -19.85 8.19
CA ASN A 384 35.61 -19.93 7.37
C ASN A 384 35.32 -19.81 5.87
N GLY A 385 34.15 -19.31 5.49
CA GLY A 385 33.75 -19.17 4.10
C GLY A 385 34.35 -17.92 3.47
N PHE A 386 34.75 -17.99 2.20
CA PHE A 386 35.22 -16.82 1.44
C PHE A 386 34.00 -16.09 0.85
N ALA A 387 33.53 -15.10 1.60
CA ALA A 387 32.45 -14.20 1.18
C ALA A 387 32.92 -13.25 0.08
N LEU A 388 32.02 -12.49 -0.48
CA LEU A 388 32.33 -11.54 -1.55
C LEU A 388 33.26 -10.41 -1.07
N ASP A 389 33.18 -10.04 0.21
CA ASP A 389 33.97 -8.97 0.81
C ASP A 389 35.45 -9.40 1.05
N ASP A 390 35.77 -10.70 1.00
CA ASP A 390 37.12 -11.21 1.10
C ASP A 390 37.90 -11.13 -0.22
N PHE A 391 37.23 -10.81 -1.32
CA PHE A 391 37.87 -10.65 -2.63
C PHE A 391 38.27 -9.20 -2.87
N HIS A 392 39.50 -8.98 -3.29
CA HIS A 392 39.95 -7.66 -3.74
C HIS A 392 39.44 -7.39 -5.17
N LEU A 393 38.64 -6.33 -5.35
CA LEU A 393 38.07 -5.93 -6.64
C LEU A 393 38.79 -4.69 -7.17
N ASP A 394 39.53 -4.84 -8.28
CA ASP A 394 40.10 -3.75 -9.03
C ASP A 394 39.15 -3.39 -10.18
N TRP A 395 38.34 -2.36 -9.96
CA TRP A 395 37.32 -1.90 -10.90
C TRP A 395 37.92 -1.24 -12.15
N ASP A 396 39.07 -0.64 -12.02
CA ASP A 396 39.70 0.11 -13.11
C ASP A 396 40.43 -0.84 -14.08
N ARG A 397 40.97 -1.96 -13.54
CA ARG A 397 41.60 -3.01 -14.34
C ARG A 397 40.64 -4.16 -14.68
N GLU A 398 39.39 -4.08 -14.24
CA GLU A 398 38.36 -5.13 -14.41
C GLU A 398 38.84 -6.52 -13.97
N ARG A 399 39.42 -6.61 -12.77
CA ARG A 399 39.98 -7.83 -12.17
C ARG A 399 39.57 -8.03 -10.73
N ALA A 400 39.49 -9.28 -10.32
CA ALA A 400 39.32 -9.64 -8.92
C ALA A 400 40.44 -10.58 -8.48
N THR A 401 40.95 -10.37 -7.27
CA THR A 401 41.92 -11.27 -6.63
C THR A 401 41.24 -12.00 -5.48
N CYS A 402 41.37 -13.33 -5.45
CA CYS A 402 40.79 -14.13 -4.38
C CYS A 402 41.68 -14.07 -3.12
N PRO A 403 41.16 -14.49 -1.93
CA PRO A 403 41.93 -14.46 -0.68
C PRO A 403 43.23 -15.27 -0.70
N ILE A 404 43.39 -16.21 -1.63
CA ILE A 404 44.62 -17.01 -1.84
C ILE A 404 45.57 -16.35 -2.87
N GLY A 405 45.28 -15.13 -3.33
CA GLY A 405 46.15 -14.37 -4.25
C GLY A 405 45.96 -14.72 -5.74
N ARG A 406 44.97 -15.53 -6.14
CA ARG A 406 44.72 -15.82 -7.56
C ARG A 406 43.84 -14.75 -8.18
N THR A 407 44.20 -14.34 -9.42
CA THR A 407 43.50 -13.30 -10.18
C THR A 407 42.45 -13.92 -11.12
N SER A 408 41.31 -13.22 -11.30
CA SER A 408 40.26 -13.61 -12.23
C SER A 408 40.74 -13.62 -13.68
N ILE A 409 40.20 -14.52 -14.49
CA ILE A 409 40.52 -14.66 -15.92
C ILE A 409 39.48 -14.00 -16.84
N SER A 410 38.36 -13.56 -16.30
CA SER A 410 37.27 -12.97 -17.07
C SER A 410 36.50 -12.01 -16.19
N TRP A 411 36.18 -10.85 -16.74
CA TRP A 411 35.29 -9.84 -16.22
C TRP A 411 34.36 -9.44 -17.36
N ARG A 412 33.06 -9.72 -17.25
CA ARG A 412 32.09 -9.48 -18.33
C ARG A 412 30.81 -8.88 -17.79
N GLN A 413 30.46 -7.73 -18.31
CA GLN A 413 29.15 -7.13 -18.09
C GLN A 413 28.11 -7.84 -18.94
N ARG A 414 27.04 -8.30 -18.33
CA ARG A 414 25.96 -9.02 -18.99
C ARG A 414 24.68 -8.89 -18.18
N PRO A 415 23.55 -8.46 -18.77
CA PRO A 415 22.27 -8.43 -18.07
C PRO A 415 21.84 -9.84 -17.66
N ASP A 416 21.08 -9.91 -16.56
CA ASP A 416 20.38 -11.13 -16.18
C ASP A 416 19.10 -11.31 -17.01
N PRO A 417 18.38 -12.45 -16.88
CA PRO A 417 17.11 -12.68 -17.58
C PRO A 417 16.02 -11.65 -17.27
N ALA A 418 16.14 -10.90 -16.17
CA ALA A 418 15.25 -9.81 -15.80
C ALA A 418 15.71 -8.44 -16.29
N GLY A 419 16.76 -8.38 -17.15
CA GLY A 419 17.31 -7.14 -17.72
C GLY A 419 18.17 -6.32 -16.77
N ARG A 420 18.57 -6.85 -15.61
CA ARG A 420 19.39 -6.12 -14.64
C ARG A 420 20.86 -6.24 -15.01
N ASP A 421 21.61 -5.13 -15.04
CA ASP A 421 23.04 -5.11 -15.30
C ASP A 421 23.80 -5.85 -14.22
N LEU A 422 24.54 -6.88 -14.62
CA LEU A 422 25.41 -7.67 -13.76
C LEU A 422 26.79 -7.84 -14.38
N ILE A 423 27.79 -7.95 -13.51
CA ILE A 423 29.18 -8.22 -13.89
C ILE A 423 29.55 -9.62 -13.42
N TRP A 424 29.90 -10.47 -14.35
CA TRP A 424 30.31 -11.85 -14.13
C TRP A 424 31.82 -11.97 -14.12
N VAL A 425 32.39 -12.24 -12.95
CA VAL A 425 33.83 -12.39 -12.75
C VAL A 425 34.15 -13.86 -12.53
N LYS A 426 34.96 -14.45 -13.41
CA LYS A 426 35.32 -15.89 -13.36
C LYS A 426 36.79 -16.09 -13.05
N PHE A 427 37.05 -17.04 -12.16
CA PHE A 427 38.39 -17.54 -11.86
C PHE A 427 38.73 -18.78 -12.72
N SER A 428 40.03 -19.07 -12.87
CA SER A 428 40.48 -20.25 -13.62
C SER A 428 40.09 -21.56 -12.90
N SER A 429 39.55 -22.51 -13.64
CA SER A 429 39.32 -23.85 -13.11
C SER A 429 40.63 -24.60 -12.81
N LYS A 430 41.72 -24.25 -13.49
CA LYS A 430 43.03 -24.81 -13.20
C LYS A 430 43.58 -24.37 -11.84
N ASP A 431 43.21 -23.16 -11.38
CA ASP A 431 43.56 -22.65 -10.07
C ASP A 431 42.60 -23.09 -8.98
N CYS A 432 41.30 -23.06 -9.28
CA CYS A 432 40.26 -23.41 -8.32
C CYS A 432 40.10 -24.93 -8.08
N GLY A 433 40.40 -25.73 -9.09
CA GLY A 433 40.29 -27.20 -9.00
C GLY A 433 41.14 -27.81 -7.89
N PRO A 434 42.48 -27.58 -7.89
CA PRO A 434 43.39 -28.13 -6.86
C PRO A 434 43.43 -27.27 -5.58
N CYS A 435 42.70 -26.18 -5.47
CA CYS A 435 42.78 -25.25 -4.33
C CYS A 435 42.27 -25.93 -3.06
N SER A 436 43.13 -25.97 -2.03
CA SER A 436 42.81 -26.54 -0.70
C SER A 436 41.65 -25.81 0.02
N SER A 437 41.51 -24.49 -0.23
CA SER A 437 40.44 -23.66 0.33
C SER A 437 39.15 -23.69 -0.50
N ARG A 438 39.06 -24.53 -1.53
CA ARG A 438 37.88 -24.65 -2.38
C ARG A 438 36.58 -24.96 -1.59
N PRO A 439 36.57 -25.84 -0.60
CA PRO A 439 35.35 -26.12 0.18
C PRO A 439 34.77 -24.87 0.87
N ALA A 440 35.62 -23.97 1.32
CA ALA A 440 35.20 -22.68 1.92
C ALA A 440 34.78 -21.63 0.87
N CYS A 441 35.18 -21.80 -0.39
CA CYS A 441 35.02 -20.79 -1.45
C CYS A 441 33.90 -21.14 -2.44
N CYS A 442 33.85 -22.40 -2.93
CA CYS A 442 33.02 -22.77 -4.06
C CYS A 442 32.52 -24.22 -3.95
N ARG A 443 31.19 -24.38 -4.03
CA ARG A 443 30.50 -25.70 -4.04
C ARG A 443 30.26 -26.22 -5.46
N ALA A 444 30.79 -25.56 -6.49
CA ALA A 444 30.61 -26.02 -7.87
C ALA A 444 31.19 -27.42 -8.04
N GLN A 445 30.40 -28.31 -8.64
CA GLN A 445 30.78 -29.68 -9.00
C GLN A 445 30.88 -29.78 -10.52
N GLY A 446 31.55 -30.81 -11.05
CA GLY A 446 31.69 -31.07 -12.48
C GLY A 446 33.13 -30.94 -13.00
N ARG A 447 33.29 -31.01 -14.32
CA ARG A 447 34.62 -31.09 -14.98
C ARG A 447 35.50 -29.83 -14.83
N SER A 448 34.92 -28.69 -14.52
CA SER A 448 35.65 -27.41 -14.46
C SER A 448 35.18 -26.54 -13.28
N PRO A 449 35.37 -27.00 -12.02
CA PRO A 449 34.93 -26.30 -10.85
C PRO A 449 35.71 -24.99 -10.69
N ARG A 450 34.99 -23.88 -10.49
CA ARG A 450 35.60 -22.55 -10.31
C ARG A 450 34.70 -21.64 -9.50
N ARG A 451 35.30 -20.64 -8.87
CA ARG A 451 34.54 -19.51 -8.28
C ARG A 451 34.10 -18.57 -9.40
N THR A 452 32.85 -18.19 -9.35
CA THR A 452 32.30 -17.09 -10.15
C THR A 452 31.68 -16.08 -9.20
N LEU A 453 32.07 -14.81 -9.31
CA LEU A 453 31.41 -13.71 -8.60
C LEU A 453 30.38 -13.09 -9.54
N CYS A 454 29.25 -12.72 -8.98
CA CYS A 454 28.20 -11.95 -9.66
C CYS A 454 28.12 -10.60 -8.94
N LEU A 455 28.55 -9.54 -9.60
CA LEU A 455 28.61 -8.19 -9.05
C LEU A 455 27.54 -7.31 -9.72
N ARG A 456 27.05 -6.34 -8.98
CA ARG A 456 26.32 -5.21 -9.59
C ARG A 456 27.32 -4.17 -10.12
N PRO A 457 26.90 -3.20 -10.95
CA PRO A 457 27.73 -2.05 -11.28
C PRO A 457 28.32 -1.38 -10.03
N ARG A 458 29.51 -0.81 -10.13
CA ARG A 458 30.32 -0.33 -8.99
C ARG A 458 29.51 0.51 -7.99
N ILE A 459 28.77 1.50 -8.46
CA ILE A 459 27.93 2.36 -7.61
C ILE A 459 26.92 1.54 -6.80
N GLN A 460 26.20 0.62 -7.46
CA GLN A 460 25.22 -0.23 -6.81
C GLN A 460 25.85 -1.31 -5.90
N PHE A 461 27.10 -1.68 -6.17
CA PHE A 461 27.85 -2.61 -5.33
C PHE A 461 28.34 -1.95 -4.05
N GLU A 462 28.84 -0.73 -4.14
CA GLU A 462 29.43 0.02 -3.03
C GLU A 462 28.37 0.62 -2.10
N ALA A 463 27.20 1.04 -2.62
CA ALA A 463 26.17 1.73 -1.86
C ALA A 463 25.65 0.96 -0.62
N PRO A 464 25.27 -0.34 -0.69
CA PRO A 464 24.86 -1.10 0.49
C PRO A 464 26.01 -1.34 1.47
N ARG A 465 27.25 -1.43 0.98
CA ARG A 465 28.45 -1.58 1.82
C ARG A 465 28.75 -0.32 2.59
N ALA A 466 28.63 0.83 1.94
CA ALA A 466 28.75 2.12 2.60
C ALA A 466 27.65 2.32 3.67
N ALA A 467 26.42 1.87 3.38
CA ALA A 467 25.35 1.89 4.36
C ALA A 467 25.67 1.04 5.60
N ARG A 468 26.16 -0.21 5.42
CA ARG A 468 26.58 -1.09 6.53
C ARG A 468 27.70 -0.49 7.35
N ARG A 469 28.74 0.08 6.73
CA ARG A 469 29.84 0.72 7.45
C ARG A 469 29.35 1.87 8.33
N ARG A 470 28.43 2.69 7.83
CA ARG A 470 27.83 3.78 8.63
C ARG A 470 27.05 3.28 9.84
N GLU A 471 26.35 2.16 9.73
CA GLU A 471 25.64 1.56 10.86
C GLU A 471 26.58 1.24 12.05
N THR A 472 27.82 0.85 11.74
CA THR A 472 28.79 0.46 12.78
C THR A 472 29.60 1.63 13.35
N THR A 473 29.75 2.74 12.59
CA THR A 473 30.69 3.83 12.94
C THR A 473 30.03 5.09 13.49
N ASP A 474 28.83 5.45 13.06
CA ASP A 474 28.34 6.84 13.21
C ASP A 474 27.29 7.05 14.32
N GLY A 475 27.14 6.16 15.29
CA GLY A 475 26.09 6.33 16.31
C GLY A 475 24.67 6.39 15.72
N THR A 476 24.47 5.86 14.52
CA THR A 476 23.21 5.86 13.76
C THR A 476 22.05 5.23 14.53
N GLY A 477 22.31 4.52 15.62
CA GLY A 477 21.29 3.92 16.48
C GLY A 477 20.29 4.94 17.04
N ALA A 478 20.76 6.11 17.48
CA ALA A 478 19.87 7.16 18.02
C ALA A 478 18.97 7.75 16.93
N THR A 479 19.52 8.07 15.75
CA THR A 479 18.74 8.59 14.61
C THR A 479 17.76 7.53 14.09
N TYR A 480 18.19 6.27 14.00
CA TYR A 480 17.32 5.17 13.55
C TYR A 480 16.21 4.87 14.55
N ALA A 481 16.41 5.12 15.85
CA ALA A 481 15.37 4.96 16.88
C ALA A 481 14.14 5.85 16.60
N LEU A 482 14.31 6.99 15.92
CA LEU A 482 13.19 7.85 15.49
C LEU A 482 12.22 7.11 14.55
N ARG A 483 12.70 6.09 13.83
CA ARG A 483 11.84 5.25 12.98
C ARG A 483 10.72 4.58 13.79
N ALA A 484 10.98 4.17 15.01
CA ALA A 484 9.98 3.49 15.86
C ALA A 484 8.67 4.30 16.03
N GLY A 485 8.74 5.62 15.91
CA GLY A 485 7.54 6.46 15.99
C GLY A 485 6.52 6.24 14.87
N ILE A 486 6.90 5.63 13.72
CA ILE A 486 5.93 5.27 12.66
C ILE A 486 5.01 4.13 13.13
N GLU A 487 5.50 3.25 14.00
CA GLU A 487 4.69 2.18 14.58
C GLU A 487 3.54 2.73 15.42
N GLY A 488 3.81 3.83 16.17
CA GLY A 488 2.77 4.57 16.90
C GLY A 488 1.74 5.19 15.95
N THR A 489 2.17 5.75 14.82
CA THR A 489 1.30 6.28 13.77
C THR A 489 0.39 5.20 13.22
N ARG A 490 0.98 4.07 12.83
CA ARG A 490 0.29 2.90 12.31
C ARG A 490 -0.69 2.32 13.34
N ALA A 491 -0.25 2.15 14.58
CA ALA A 491 -1.09 1.65 15.67
C ALA A 491 -2.29 2.57 15.94
N ARG A 492 -2.11 3.89 15.88
CA ARG A 492 -3.20 4.87 16.01
C ARG A 492 -4.19 4.75 14.84
N GLY A 493 -3.70 4.66 13.61
CA GLY A 493 -4.53 4.44 12.42
C GLY A 493 -5.35 3.15 12.50
N ILE A 494 -4.74 2.05 12.98
CA ILE A 494 -5.43 0.77 13.14
C ILE A 494 -6.51 0.84 14.23
N ARG A 495 -6.19 1.38 15.41
CA ARG A 495 -7.09 1.38 16.56
C ARG A 495 -8.21 2.41 16.45
N ARG A 496 -7.90 3.63 15.99
CA ARG A 496 -8.86 4.73 15.94
C ARG A 496 -9.56 4.85 14.59
N CYS A 497 -8.80 4.72 13.50
CA CYS A 497 -9.29 4.96 12.14
C CYS A 497 -9.70 3.68 11.39
N ARG A 498 -9.62 2.51 12.04
CA ARG A 498 -9.93 1.19 11.45
C ARG A 498 -9.07 0.86 10.21
N LEU A 499 -7.84 1.36 10.13
CA LEU A 499 -6.95 1.22 8.98
C LEU A 499 -6.67 -0.24 8.58
N ARG A 500 -6.77 -1.21 9.51
CA ARG A 500 -6.46 -2.64 9.27
C ARG A 500 -7.33 -3.29 8.21
N ARG A 501 -8.57 -2.84 8.06
CA ARG A 501 -9.53 -3.39 7.08
C ARG A 501 -10.14 -2.26 6.27
N THR A 502 -9.97 -2.31 4.95
CA THR A 502 -10.64 -1.37 4.08
C THR A 502 -12.16 -1.62 4.05
N ARG A 503 -12.94 -0.56 3.88
CA ARG A 503 -14.38 -0.62 3.61
C ARG A 503 -14.70 -0.57 2.12
N TYR A 504 -13.69 -0.36 1.30
CA TYR A 504 -13.80 -0.18 -0.14
C TYR A 504 -13.31 -1.38 -0.92
N ARG A 505 -13.77 -1.49 -2.14
CA ARG A 505 -13.33 -2.44 -3.15
C ARG A 505 -12.70 -1.69 -4.32
N GLY A 506 -11.63 -2.23 -4.88
CA GLY A 506 -10.83 -1.60 -5.93
C GLY A 506 -9.79 -0.62 -5.39
N GLN A 507 -8.59 -0.68 -5.97
CA GLN A 507 -7.41 0.06 -5.50
C GLN A 507 -7.64 1.59 -5.42
N PRO A 508 -8.32 2.29 -6.37
CA PRO A 508 -8.51 3.74 -6.29
C PRO A 508 -9.30 4.17 -5.05
N LYS A 509 -10.41 3.48 -4.73
CA LYS A 509 -11.22 3.78 -3.54
C LYS A 509 -10.49 3.43 -2.25
N VAL A 510 -9.71 2.36 -2.25
CA VAL A 510 -8.87 1.96 -1.11
C VAL A 510 -7.78 2.99 -0.88
N HIS A 511 -7.12 3.46 -1.93
CA HIS A 511 -6.08 4.50 -1.86
C HIS A 511 -6.65 5.82 -1.30
N LEU A 512 -7.77 6.31 -1.84
CA LEU A 512 -8.45 7.48 -1.27
C LEU A 512 -8.75 7.28 0.22
N GLY A 513 -9.24 6.10 0.63
CA GLY A 513 -9.50 5.79 2.03
C GLY A 513 -8.25 5.90 2.92
N HIS A 514 -7.08 5.49 2.41
CA HIS A 514 -5.81 5.62 3.13
C HIS A 514 -5.35 7.08 3.20
N ILE A 515 -5.49 7.85 2.12
CA ILE A 515 -5.17 9.30 2.10
C ILE A 515 -6.04 10.04 3.12
N LEU A 516 -7.35 9.81 3.10
CA LEU A 516 -8.29 10.43 4.05
C LEU A 516 -8.00 10.05 5.50
N THR A 517 -7.58 8.81 5.75
CA THR A 517 -7.13 8.37 7.07
C THR A 517 -5.88 9.13 7.52
N ALA A 518 -4.91 9.32 6.63
CA ALA A 518 -3.71 10.10 6.92
C ALA A 518 -4.03 11.57 7.18
N THR A 519 -4.92 12.16 6.38
CA THR A 519 -5.40 13.55 6.56
C THR A 519 -6.11 13.71 7.90
N GLY A 520 -6.97 12.76 8.28
CA GLY A 520 -7.63 12.74 9.59
C GLY A 520 -6.65 12.62 10.76
N LEU A 521 -5.60 11.80 10.62
CA LEU A 521 -4.53 11.71 11.61
C LEU A 521 -3.72 12.98 11.70
N ASN A 522 -3.46 13.65 10.59
CA ASN A 522 -2.77 14.94 10.56
C ASN A 522 -3.61 16.04 11.23
N PHE A 523 -4.90 16.09 10.97
CA PHE A 523 -5.83 17.02 11.63
C PHE A 523 -5.80 16.84 13.15
N LEU A 524 -5.85 15.61 13.64
CA LEU A 524 -5.72 15.29 15.06
C LEU A 524 -4.38 15.75 15.65
N ARG A 525 -3.27 15.52 14.93
CA ARG A 525 -1.92 15.89 15.37
C ARG A 525 -1.74 17.41 15.46
N LEU A 526 -2.33 18.16 14.54
CA LEU A 526 -2.35 19.62 14.59
C LEU A 526 -3.14 20.11 15.79
N GLY A 527 -4.32 19.57 16.05
CA GLY A 527 -5.10 19.91 17.24
C GLY A 527 -4.36 19.61 18.54
N GLU A 528 -3.66 18.48 18.63
CA GLU A 528 -2.82 18.11 19.77
C GLU A 528 -1.60 19.04 19.90
N TRP A 529 -0.96 19.38 18.78
CA TRP A 529 0.18 20.30 18.75
C TRP A 529 -0.20 21.68 19.30
N TYR A 530 -1.25 22.28 18.78
CA TYR A 530 -1.74 23.58 19.24
C TYR A 530 -2.36 23.56 20.65
N SER A 531 -2.75 22.39 21.14
CA SER A 531 -3.18 22.22 22.54
C SER A 531 -2.00 22.05 23.51
N GLY A 532 -0.74 22.05 23.02
CA GLY A 532 0.42 21.78 23.85
C GLY A 532 0.44 20.37 24.45
N THR A 533 -0.31 19.42 23.85
CA THR A 533 -0.42 18.06 24.37
C THR A 533 0.92 17.34 24.21
N PRO A 534 1.58 16.92 25.30
CA PRO A 534 2.88 16.28 25.20
C PRO A 534 2.78 14.93 24.45
N ARG A 535 3.78 14.63 23.64
CA ARG A 535 3.88 13.34 22.95
C ARG A 535 3.99 12.23 24.00
N ARG A 536 3.08 11.27 23.94
CA ARG A 536 3.13 10.11 24.85
C ARG A 536 4.35 9.26 24.50
N LYS A 537 5.27 9.10 25.46
CA LYS A 537 6.33 8.10 25.37
C LYS A 537 5.71 6.70 25.40
N PRO A 538 6.30 5.71 24.70
CA PRO A 538 5.86 4.32 24.82
C PRO A 538 5.86 3.91 26.29
N GLN A 539 4.69 3.56 26.82
CA GLN A 539 4.61 3.04 28.19
C GLN A 539 4.93 1.56 28.17
N ARG A 540 5.98 1.17 28.85
CA ARG A 540 6.21 -0.25 29.16
C ARG A 540 5.12 -0.73 30.12
N SER A 541 4.60 -1.94 29.89
CA SER A 541 3.66 -2.54 30.84
C SER A 541 4.33 -2.66 32.22
N PRO A 542 3.57 -2.73 33.33
CA PRO A 542 4.14 -2.98 34.66
C PRO A 542 5.04 -4.23 34.66
N PHE A 543 4.64 -5.30 34.02
CA PHE A 543 5.44 -6.53 33.89
C PHE A 543 6.76 -6.29 33.11
N ALA A 544 6.73 -5.55 32.00
CA ALA A 544 7.95 -5.22 31.26
C ALA A 544 8.89 -4.27 32.00
N ARG A 545 8.38 -3.47 32.95
CA ARG A 545 9.19 -2.65 33.85
C ARG A 545 9.85 -3.52 34.92
N LEU A 546 9.13 -4.46 35.50
CA LEU A 546 9.65 -5.39 36.48
C LEU A 546 10.85 -6.18 35.96
N LEU A 547 10.79 -6.62 34.69
CA LEU A 547 11.90 -7.35 34.05
C LEU A 547 13.09 -6.46 33.62
N ALA A 548 12.91 -5.15 33.59
CA ALA A 548 13.94 -4.19 33.18
C ALA A 548 14.71 -3.60 34.38
N GLU A 549 14.22 -3.77 35.60
CA GLU A 549 14.94 -3.41 36.82
C GLU A 549 15.97 -4.51 37.11
N PRO A 550 17.27 -4.17 37.24
CA PRO A 550 18.24 -5.15 37.66
C PRO A 550 17.80 -5.64 39.04
N VAL A 551 17.72 -6.96 39.20
CA VAL A 551 17.56 -7.58 40.52
C VAL A 551 18.74 -7.08 41.36
N ALA A 552 18.44 -6.19 42.33
CA ALA A 552 19.45 -5.75 43.29
C ALA A 552 20.00 -7.00 43.99
N ALA A 553 21.29 -7.28 43.77
CA ALA A 553 22.00 -8.38 44.35
C ALA A 553 22.23 -8.17 45.86
#